data_f43281ea4b6d4399f07b75bf1c6aa386
#
_entry.id   f43281ea4b6d4399f07b75bf1c6aa386
#
_cell.length_a   1.000
_cell.length_b   1.000
_cell.length_c   1.000
_cell.angle_alpha   90.00
_cell.angle_beta   90.00
_cell.angle_gamma   90.00
#
_symmetry.space_group_name_H-M   'P 1'
#
loop_
_entity.id
_entity.type
_entity.pdbx_description
1 polymer ?
#
loop_
_entity_poly.entity_id
_entity_poly.type
_entity_poly.pdbx_seq_one_letter_code
_entity_poly.pdbx_strand_id
1 'polypeptide(L)' 'MNERNEMLLKYIQGQAMLLLRLMKEYDWNRFQEDELAQNGVCMILIKIGESVKLLSQNLKDAYSGVSGFLLSIFVT' A
#
# COMPACT_ATOMS: atom_id res chain seq x y z
N MET A 1 -2.56 -8.47 -17.25
CA MET A 1 -3.22 -7.78 -16.11
C MET A 1 -4.25 -6.81 -16.67
N ASN A 2 -5.43 -6.73 -16.10
CA ASN A 2 -6.44 -5.83 -16.63
C ASN A 2 -6.15 -4.37 -16.22
N GLU A 3 -6.85 -3.47 -16.87
CA GLU A 3 -6.65 -2.03 -16.72
C GLU A 3 -6.88 -1.56 -15.27
N ARG A 4 -7.87 -2.13 -14.60
CA ARG A 4 -8.19 -1.80 -13.21
C ARG A 4 -7.04 -2.17 -12.27
N ASN A 5 -6.45 -3.34 -12.45
CA ASN A 5 -5.32 -3.79 -11.63
C ASN A 5 -4.08 -2.95 -11.87
N GLU A 6 -3.85 -2.53 -13.12
CA GLU A 6 -2.76 -1.60 -13.43
C GLU A 6 -2.94 -0.27 -12.73
N MET A 7 -4.16 0.26 -12.71
CA MET A 7 -4.46 1.51 -12.02
C MET A 7 -4.22 1.38 -10.52
N LEU A 8 -4.60 0.25 -9.92
CA LEU A 8 -4.36 -0.01 -8.50
C LEU A 8 -2.86 -0.06 -8.20
N LEU A 9 -2.08 -0.73 -9.04
CA LEU A 9 -0.63 -0.79 -8.89
C LEU A 9 0.01 0.59 -8.97
N LYS A 10 -0.42 1.40 -9.91
CA LYS A 10 0.07 2.77 -10.06
C LYS A 10 -0.29 3.61 -8.85
N TYR A 11 -1.49 3.43 -8.32
CA TYR A 11 -1.94 4.14 -7.12
C TYR A 11 -1.09 3.75 -5.91
N ILE A 12 -0.86 2.46 -5.71
CA ILE A 12 -0.01 1.96 -4.61
C ILE A 12 1.40 2.54 -4.74
N GLN A 13 1.95 2.52 -5.94
CA GLN A 13 3.28 3.05 -6.22
C GLN A 13 3.36 4.54 -5.91
N GLY A 14 2.35 5.31 -6.33
CA GLY A 14 2.29 6.74 -6.06
C GLY A 14 2.22 7.05 -4.57
N GLN A 15 1.42 6.29 -3.82
CA GLN A 15 1.31 6.46 -2.38
C GLN A 15 2.62 6.09 -1.67
N ALA A 16 3.28 5.03 -2.12
CA ALA A 16 4.57 4.63 -1.56
C ALA A 16 5.64 5.69 -1.80
N MET A 17 5.66 6.28 -2.98
CA MET A 17 6.60 7.36 -3.30
C MET A 17 6.33 8.61 -2.46
N LEU A 18 5.05 8.92 -2.22
CA LEU A 18 4.66 10.03 -1.36
C LEU A 18 5.16 9.80 0.07
N LEU A 19 5.01 8.59 0.57
CA LEU A 19 5.49 8.21 1.90
C LEU A 19 7.01 8.36 2.00
N LEU A 20 7.74 7.88 1.00
CA LEU A 20 9.20 8.00 0.97
C LEU A 20 9.65 9.45 0.96
N ARG A 21 8.98 10.29 0.19
CA ARG A 21 9.27 11.73 0.15
C ARG A 21 9.05 12.37 1.52
N LEU A 22 7.93 12.04 2.15
CA LEU A 22 7.60 12.57 3.47
C LEU A 22 8.67 12.18 4.49
N MET A 23 9.07 10.92 4.49
CA MET A 23 10.10 10.43 5.41
C MET A 23 11.46 11.07 5.16
N LYS A 24 11.75 11.39 3.91
CA LYS A 24 13.01 12.03 3.53
C LYS A 24 13.09 13.48 4.01
N GLU A 25 11.96 14.19 3.96
CA GLU A 25 11.89 15.61 4.30
C GLU A 25 11.73 15.86 5.79
N TYR A 26 11.31 14.85 6.54
CA TYR A 26 11.06 15.00 7.97
C TYR A 26 12.21 14.49 8.81
N ASP A 27 12.65 15.31 9.74
CA ASP A 27 13.54 14.88 10.81
C ASP A 27 12.76 13.99 11.77
N TRP A 28 13.37 12.88 12.19
CA TRP A 28 12.73 11.92 13.10
C TRP A 28 12.23 12.56 14.39
N ASN A 29 13.01 13.46 14.96
CA ASN A 29 12.62 14.15 16.20
C ASN A 29 11.39 15.01 15.99
N ARG A 30 11.32 15.71 14.87
CA ARG A 30 10.14 16.53 14.53
C ARG A 30 8.93 15.65 14.27
N PHE A 31 9.13 14.50 13.63
CA PHE A 31 8.05 13.56 13.33
C PHE A 31 7.40 13.05 14.61
N GLN A 32 8.20 12.76 15.64
CA GLN A 32 7.69 12.27 16.91
C GLN A 32 6.79 13.29 17.62
N GLU A 33 6.99 14.56 17.34
CA GLU A 33 6.22 15.65 17.94
C GLU A 33 5.11 16.17 17.05
N ASP A 34 5.08 15.76 15.78
CA ASP A 34 4.13 16.27 14.80
C ASP A 34 3.01 15.26 14.58
N GLU A 35 1.93 15.47 15.32
CA GLU A 35 0.74 14.60 15.23
C GLU A 35 0.11 14.62 13.83
N LEU A 36 0.15 15.76 13.16
CA LEU A 36 -0.41 15.90 11.81
C LEU A 36 0.38 15.03 10.82
N ALA A 37 1.71 15.06 10.91
CA ALA A 37 2.57 14.23 10.06
C ALA A 37 2.37 12.74 10.35
N GLN A 38 2.23 12.36 11.62
CA GLN A 38 1.96 10.99 12.02
C GLN A 38 0.64 10.49 11.44
N ASN A 39 -0.40 11.30 11.51
CA ASN A 39 -1.72 10.98 10.96
C ASN A 39 -1.66 10.86 9.44
N GLY A 40 -0.87 11.72 8.79
CA GLY A 40 -0.65 11.65 7.35
C GLY A 40 -0.02 10.34 6.91
N VAL A 41 1.01 9.90 7.63
CA VAL A 41 1.67 8.62 7.37
C VAL A 41 0.70 7.46 7.58
N CYS A 42 -0.06 7.46 8.67
CA CYS A 42 -1.06 6.43 8.94
C CYS A 42 -2.09 6.35 7.82
N MET A 43 -2.58 7.50 7.34
CA MET A 43 -3.53 7.58 6.24
C MET A 43 -2.98 6.92 4.97
N ILE A 44 -1.72 7.25 4.63
CA ILE A 44 -1.06 6.67 3.46
C ILE A 44 -0.94 5.15 3.59
N LEU A 45 -0.53 4.67 4.76
CA LEU A 45 -0.39 3.25 5.02
C LEU A 45 -1.73 2.52 4.92
N ILE A 46 -2.81 3.11 5.43
CA ILE A 46 -4.16 2.55 5.33
C ILE A 46 -4.57 2.47 3.86
N LYS A 47 -4.37 3.53 3.09
CA LYS A 47 -4.72 3.54 1.67
C LYS A 47 -3.95 2.48 0.88
N ILE A 48 -2.66 2.32 1.17
CA ILE A 48 -1.85 1.28 0.53
C ILE A 48 -2.40 -0.09 0.91
N GLY A 49 -2.66 -0.32 2.19
CA GLY A 49 -3.17 -1.60 2.68
C GLY A 49 -4.50 -1.98 2.04
N GLU A 50 -5.44 -1.05 1.95
CA GLU A 50 -6.73 -1.28 1.32
C GLU A 50 -6.58 -1.57 -0.18
N SER A 51 -5.68 -0.84 -0.85
CA SER A 51 -5.44 -1.04 -2.28
C SER A 51 -4.80 -2.38 -2.57
N VAL A 52 -3.85 -2.80 -1.73
CA VAL A 52 -3.22 -4.12 -1.84
C VAL A 52 -4.26 -5.23 -1.62
N LYS A 53 -5.14 -5.06 -0.65
CA LYS A 53 -6.21 -6.01 -0.37
C LYS A 53 -7.13 -6.16 -1.58
N LEU A 54 -7.54 -5.04 -2.17
CA LEU A 54 -8.41 -5.05 -3.34
C LEU A 54 -7.71 -5.69 -4.54
N LEU A 55 -6.45 -5.37 -4.77
CA LEU A 55 -5.65 -5.98 -5.83
C LEU A 55 -5.54 -7.49 -5.63
N SER A 56 -5.30 -7.93 -4.41
CA SER A 56 -5.22 -9.36 -4.08
C SER A 56 -6.53 -10.08 -4.37
N GLN A 57 -7.67 -9.47 -4.03
CA GLN A 57 -8.98 -10.03 -4.33
C GLN A 57 -9.22 -10.14 -5.84
N ASN A 58 -8.83 -9.10 -6.59
CA ASN A 58 -8.97 -9.11 -8.05
C ASN A 58 -8.13 -10.22 -8.68
N LEU A 59 -6.91 -10.41 -8.18
CA LEU A 59 -6.03 -11.47 -8.66
C LEU A 59 -6.55 -12.86 -8.28
N LYS A 60 -7.15 -12.98 -7.10
CA LYS A 60 -7.76 -14.22 -6.65
C LYS A 60 -8.90 -14.63 -7.56
N ASP A 61 -9.73 -13.68 -7.96
CA ASP A 61 -10.86 -13.95 -8.86
C ASP A 61 -10.39 -14.35 -10.26
N ALA A 62 -9.29 -13.74 -10.72
CA ALA A 62 -8.76 -14.01 -12.06
C ALA A 62 -7.87 -15.26 -12.12
N TYR A 63 -7.12 -15.53 -11.05
CA TYR A 63 -6.11 -16.59 -11.00
C TYR A 63 -6.19 -17.33 -9.67
N SER A 64 -7.24 -18.11 -9.47
CA SER A 64 -7.53 -18.72 -8.17
C SER A 64 -6.40 -19.61 -7.63
N GLY A 65 -5.72 -20.36 -8.50
CA GLY A 65 -4.61 -21.20 -8.07
C GLY A 65 -3.39 -20.42 -7.61
N VAL A 66 -3.05 -19.37 -8.34
CA VAL A 66 -1.91 -18.51 -8.04
C VAL A 66 -2.16 -17.72 -6.77
N SER A 67 -3.39 -17.25 -6.58
CA SER A 67 -3.73 -16.46 -5.40
C SER A 67 -3.70 -17.28 -4.12
N GLY A 68 -4.04 -18.57 -4.21
CA GLY A 68 -3.92 -19.47 -3.07
C GLY A 68 -2.47 -19.57 -2.61
N PHE A 69 -1.54 -19.67 -3.55
CA PHE A 69 -0.12 -19.70 -3.26
C PHE A 69 0.36 -18.39 -2.62
N LEU A 70 -0.06 -17.26 -3.19
CA LEU A 70 0.31 -15.94 -2.67
C LEU A 70 -0.25 -15.73 -1.26
N LEU A 71 -1.49 -16.14 -1.01
CA LEU A 71 -2.10 -16.00 0.30
C LEU A 71 -1.36 -16.84 1.34
N SER A 72 -0.88 -18.03 0.97
CA SER A 72 -0.12 -18.87 1.89
C SER A 72 1.22 -18.21 2.28
N ILE A 73 1.81 -17.43 1.40
CA ILE A 73 3.03 -16.68 1.68
C ILE A 73 2.74 -15.55 2.67
N PHE A 74 1.64 -14.82 2.48
CA PHE A 74 1.32 -13.66 3.30
C PHE A 74 0.72 -14.01 4.66
N VAL A 75 0.13 -15.19 4.79
CA VAL A 75 -0.55 -15.61 6.03
C VAL A 75 0.38 -16.35 6.97
N THR A 76 1.49 -16.86 6.47
CA THR A 76 2.51 -17.44 7.32
C THR A 76 3.45 -16.38 7.84
#